data_3fb3e624c553f6a7448510f6dbeff1ca
#
_entry.id   3fb3e624c553f6a7448510f6dbeff1ca
#
_cell.length_a   1.000
_cell.length_b   1.000
_cell.length_c   1.000
_cell.angle_alpha   90.00
_cell.angle_beta   90.00
_cell.angle_gamma   90.00
#
_symmetry.space_group_name_H-M   'P 1'
#
loop_
_entity.id
_entity.type
_entity.pdbx_description
1 polymer ?
#
loop_
_entity_poly.entity_id
_entity_poly.type
_entity_poly.pdbx_seq_one_letter_code
_entity_poly.pdbx_strand_id
1 'polypeptide(L)' 'FATPQDARATVAKVKKISKPFARKIQILTVGEQRAKVMGKSQVASIFKRGKEAIRRTRKA' A
#
# COMPACT_ATOMS: atom_id res chain seq x y z
N PHE A 1 -5.54 -9.86 -0.35
CA PHE A 1 -6.36 -8.66 -0.59
C PHE A 1 -7.16 -8.77 -1.89
N ALA A 2 -8.25 -9.54 -1.84
CA ALA A 2 -9.09 -9.75 -3.01
C ALA A 2 -10.05 -8.57 -3.25
N THR A 3 -10.29 -7.73 -2.25
CA THR A 3 -11.25 -6.64 -2.34
C THR A 3 -10.60 -5.31 -1.97
N PRO A 4 -11.18 -4.17 -2.41
CA PRO A 4 -10.68 -2.86 -2.00
C PRO A 4 -10.66 -2.67 -0.49
N GLN A 5 -11.61 -3.27 0.21
CA GLN A 5 -11.67 -3.19 1.66
C GLN A 5 -10.46 -3.87 2.30
N ASP A 6 -10.09 -5.04 1.78
CA ASP A 6 -8.89 -5.74 2.25
C ASP A 6 -7.63 -4.92 2.00
N ALA A 7 -7.55 -4.26 0.85
CA ALA A 7 -6.41 -3.41 0.52
C ALA A 7 -6.28 -2.25 1.50
N ARG A 8 -7.40 -1.62 1.86
CA ARG A 8 -7.39 -0.54 2.84
C ARG A 8 -6.93 -1.02 4.21
N ALA A 9 -7.39 -2.19 4.62
CA ALA A 9 -6.97 -2.76 5.89
C ALA A 9 -5.47 -3.04 5.89
N THR A 10 -4.95 -3.57 4.79
CA THR A 10 -3.52 -3.84 4.65
C THR A 10 -2.70 -2.54 4.73
N VAL A 11 -3.14 -1.49 4.04
CA VAL A 11 -2.46 -0.20 4.08
C VAL A 11 -2.46 0.35 5.51
N ALA A 12 -3.58 0.27 6.20
CA ALA A 12 -3.67 0.74 7.58
C ALA A 12 -2.70 0.00 8.50
N LYS A 13 -2.59 -1.31 8.35
CA LYS A 13 -1.65 -2.10 9.13
C LYS A 13 -0.21 -1.69 8.84
N VAL A 14 0.13 -1.54 7.56
CA VAL A 14 1.48 -1.16 7.17
C VAL A 14 1.87 0.19 7.75
N LYS A 15 0.94 1.14 7.79
CA LYS A 15 1.20 2.45 8.39
C LYS A 15 1.54 2.35 9.87
N LYS A 16 0.94 1.40 10.57
CA LYS A 16 1.10 1.27 12.02
C LYS A 16 2.28 0.43 12.46
N ILE A 17 2.81 -0.42 11.59
CA ILE A 17 3.90 -1.30 12.00
C ILE A 17 5.20 -0.53 12.15
N SER A 18 6.04 -0.97 13.11
CA SER A 18 7.33 -0.34 13.39
C SER A 18 8.40 -0.91 12.46
N LYS A 19 8.29 -0.61 11.18
CA LYS A 19 9.28 -1.05 10.19
C LYS A 19 9.88 0.14 9.48
N PRO A 20 11.09 0.00 8.92
CA PRO A 20 11.72 1.09 8.17
C PRO A 20 10.83 1.55 7.03
N PHE A 21 10.95 2.83 6.70
CA PHE A 21 10.18 3.44 5.62
C PHE A 21 10.30 2.65 4.32
N ALA A 22 11.54 2.25 3.97
CA ALA A 22 11.78 1.54 2.72
C ALA A 22 11.00 0.22 2.68
N ARG A 23 10.92 -0.48 3.82
CA ARG A 23 10.18 -1.74 3.89
C ARG A 23 8.69 -1.52 3.68
N LYS A 24 8.13 -0.47 4.28
CA LYS A 24 6.72 -0.16 4.10
C LYS A 24 6.39 0.11 2.64
N ILE A 25 7.22 0.91 1.99
CA ILE A 25 7.04 1.23 0.57
C ILE A 25 7.15 -0.04 -0.28
N GLN A 26 8.10 -0.91 0.04
CA GLN A 26 8.28 -2.16 -0.69
C GLN A 26 7.04 -3.05 -0.62
N ILE A 27 6.47 -3.20 0.57
CA ILE A 27 5.27 -4.02 0.77
C ILE A 27 4.12 -3.49 -0.10
N LEU A 28 3.90 -2.19 -0.08
CA LEU A 28 2.82 -1.58 -0.83
C LEU A 28 3.08 -1.63 -2.35
N THR A 29 4.33 -1.51 -2.75
CA THR A 29 4.69 -1.62 -4.17
C THR A 29 4.40 -3.01 -4.70
N VAL A 30 4.76 -4.04 -3.94
CA VAL A 30 4.47 -5.43 -4.35
C VAL A 30 2.97 -5.65 -4.46
N GLY A 31 2.20 -5.17 -3.49
CA GLY A 31 0.75 -5.28 -3.54
C GLY A 31 0.15 -4.57 -4.75
N GLU A 32 0.64 -3.39 -5.05
CA GLU A 32 0.20 -2.64 -6.22
C GLU A 32 0.46 -3.39 -7.52
N GLN A 33 1.66 -3.93 -7.66
CA GLN A 33 2.03 -4.66 -8.87
C GLN A 33 1.17 -5.92 -9.06
N ARG A 34 0.95 -6.65 -7.98
CA ARG A 34 0.10 -7.85 -8.03
C ARG A 34 -1.33 -7.49 -8.42
N ALA A 35 -1.85 -6.40 -7.87
CA ALA A 35 -3.20 -5.97 -8.21
C ALA A 35 -3.31 -5.60 -9.69
N LYS A 36 -2.30 -4.95 -10.25
CA LYS A 36 -2.28 -4.62 -11.66
C LYS A 36 -2.28 -5.87 -12.54
N VAL A 37 -1.48 -6.85 -12.18
CA VAL A 37 -1.40 -8.10 -12.94
C VAL A 37 -2.74 -8.82 -12.92
N MET A 38 -3.45 -8.77 -11.79
CA MET A 38 -4.75 -9.40 -11.64
C MET A 38 -5.89 -8.56 -12.23
N GLY A 39 -5.61 -7.38 -12.75
CA GLY A 39 -6.63 -6.53 -13.33
C GLY A 39 -7.47 -5.78 -12.30
N LYS A 40 -7.00 -5.68 -11.07
CA LYS A 40 -7.75 -5.03 -9.98
C LYS A 40 -7.28 -3.59 -9.80
N SER A 41 -7.73 -2.72 -10.68
CA SER A 41 -7.26 -1.33 -10.68
C SER A 41 -7.61 -0.57 -9.41
N GLN A 42 -8.76 -0.85 -8.80
CA GLN A 42 -9.14 -0.18 -7.56
C GLN A 42 -8.19 -0.54 -6.43
N VAL A 43 -7.84 -1.81 -6.31
CA VAL A 43 -6.89 -2.27 -5.30
C VAL A 43 -5.52 -1.64 -5.54
N ALA A 44 -5.08 -1.59 -6.78
CA ALA A 44 -3.81 -0.96 -7.13
C ALA A 44 -3.80 0.52 -6.75
N SER A 45 -4.88 1.23 -6.98
CA SER A 45 -5.01 2.65 -6.61
C SER A 45 -4.91 2.85 -5.11
N ILE A 46 -5.53 1.97 -4.33
CA ILE A 46 -5.50 2.06 -2.87
C ILE A 46 -4.07 1.91 -2.37
N PHE A 47 -3.32 0.93 -2.89
CA PHE A 47 -1.92 0.76 -2.50
C PHE A 47 -1.07 1.95 -2.91
N LYS A 48 -1.31 2.49 -4.09
CA LYS A 48 -0.58 3.67 -4.55
C LYS A 48 -0.81 4.86 -3.64
N ARG A 49 -2.06 5.12 -3.27
CA ARG A 49 -2.39 6.22 -2.36
C ARG A 49 -1.77 6.01 -0.98
N GLY A 50 -1.80 4.78 -0.48
CA GLY A 50 -1.17 4.46 0.80
C GLY A 50 0.32 4.73 0.77
N LYS A 51 0.97 4.34 -0.31
CA LYS A 51 2.40 4.59 -0.50
C LYS A 51 2.72 6.08 -0.47
N GLU A 52 1.93 6.87 -1.19
CA GLU A 52 2.13 8.32 -1.23
C GLU A 52 1.90 8.96 0.13
N ALA A 53 0.89 8.50 0.87
CA ALA A 53 0.62 9.01 2.21
C ALA A 53 1.81 8.76 3.14
N ILE A 54 2.41 7.58 3.07
CA ILE A 54 3.58 7.25 3.88
C ILE A 54 4.77 8.13 3.49
N ARG A 55 4.96 8.38 2.21
CA ARG A 55 6.04 9.26 1.75
C ARG A 55 5.86 10.68 2.28
N ARG A 56 4.65 11.18 2.28
CA ARG A 56 4.37 12.53 2.81
C ARG A 56 4.67 12.60 4.30
N THR A 57 4.29 11.58 5.04
CA THR A 57 4.54 11.53 6.48
C THR A 57 6.03 11.57 6.76
N ARG A 58 6.82 10.85 5.98
CA ARG A 58 8.26 10.81 6.20
C ARG A 58 8.92 12.14 5.88
N LYS A 59 8.37 12.87 4.94
CA LYS A 59 9.01 14.09 4.44
C LYS A 59 9.04 15.20 5.47
N ALA A 60 8.18 15.14 6.46
CA ALA A 60 8.20 16.12 7.53
C ALA A 60 9.48 16.02 8.34
#